data_5d567a8d5355addd898034a27d79e873
#
_entry.id   5d567a8d5355addd898034a27d79e873
#
_cell.length_a   1.000
_cell.length_b   1.000
_cell.length_c   1.000
_cell.angle_alpha   90.00
_cell.angle_beta   90.00
_cell.angle_gamma   90.00
#
_symmetry.space_group_name_H-M   'P 1'
#
loop_
_entity.id
_entity.type
_entity.pdbx_description
1 polymer ?
#
loop_
_entity_poly.entity_id
_entity_poly.type
_entity_poly.pdbx_seq_one_letter_code
_entity_poly.pdbx_strand_id
1 'polypeptide(L)'
;MNPKNLLKIIEEVRKFDDQMEAQAIAVFFYVGTYGYNDGVLMQQIQKDLSLGQSSVSRNVYKLADINRHKKKAIGFLYTFDDPMERRRKKVSLTSKGKRVFNSLKDLAS
;
A
#
# COMPACT_ATOMS: atom_id res chain seq x y z
N MET A 1 18.95 8.22 -5.11
CA MET A 1 18.94 7.54 -3.78
C MET A 1 20.07 6.54 -3.74
N ASN A 2 20.83 6.48 -2.65
CA ASN A 2 21.93 5.53 -2.52
C ASN A 2 21.44 4.22 -1.86
N PRO A 3 22.21 3.11 -2.03
CA PRO A 3 21.81 1.82 -1.46
C PRO A 3 21.62 1.83 0.05
N LYS A 4 22.34 2.68 0.78
CA LYS A 4 22.20 2.78 2.23
C LYS A 4 20.80 3.28 2.62
N ASN A 5 20.28 4.27 1.90
CA ASN A 5 18.92 4.78 2.14
C ASN A 5 17.86 3.75 1.76
N LEU A 6 18.09 3.03 0.67
CA LEU A 6 17.20 1.95 0.27
C LEU A 6 17.14 0.86 1.34
N LEU A 7 18.29 0.47 1.90
CA LEU A 7 18.33 -0.50 2.98
C LEU A 7 17.54 0.00 4.20
N LYS A 8 17.68 1.28 4.57
CA LYS A 8 16.92 1.86 5.69
C LYS A 8 15.42 1.79 5.45
N ILE A 9 14.98 2.07 4.22
CA ILE A 9 13.56 1.98 3.85
C ILE A 9 13.05 0.55 4.03
N ILE A 10 13.78 -0.43 3.52
CA ILE A 10 13.40 -1.85 3.63
C ILE A 10 13.36 -2.28 5.10
N GLU A 11 14.35 -1.88 5.90
CA GLU A 11 14.38 -2.24 7.32
C GLU A 11 13.23 -1.58 8.11
N GLU A 12 12.81 -0.37 7.77
CA GLU A 12 11.63 0.25 8.39
C GLU A 12 10.36 -0.53 8.06
N VAL A 13 10.20 -0.97 6.80
CA VAL A 13 9.06 -1.79 6.38
C VAL A 13 9.04 -3.11 7.16
N ARG A 14 10.19 -3.75 7.34
CA ARG A 14 10.30 -5.03 8.04
C ARG A 14 9.93 -4.95 9.52
N LYS A 15 9.94 -3.78 10.13
CA LYS A 15 9.45 -3.61 11.50
C LYS A 15 7.95 -3.90 11.62
N PHE A 16 7.20 -3.69 10.55
CA PHE A 16 5.76 -3.95 10.53
C PHE A 16 5.44 -5.38 10.11
N ASP A 17 6.23 -5.94 9.19
CA ASP A 17 6.10 -7.32 8.72
C ASP A 17 7.44 -7.71 8.10
N ASP A 18 8.22 -8.54 8.81
CA ASP A 18 9.55 -8.95 8.37
C ASP A 18 9.51 -9.88 7.15
N GLN A 19 8.33 -10.39 6.80
CA GLN A 19 8.11 -11.26 5.65
C GLN A 19 7.34 -10.54 4.53
N MET A 20 7.30 -9.20 4.55
CA MET A 20 6.55 -8.47 3.54
C MET A 20 7.14 -8.68 2.16
N GLU A 21 6.32 -9.13 1.23
CA GLU A 21 6.74 -9.39 -0.14
C GLU A 21 6.93 -8.10 -0.93
N ALA A 22 7.79 -8.16 -1.95
CA ALA A 22 8.06 -7.01 -2.81
C ALA A 22 6.80 -6.45 -3.47
N GLN A 23 5.87 -7.31 -3.87
CA GLN A 23 4.59 -6.85 -4.45
C GLN A 23 3.80 -6.00 -3.48
N ALA A 24 3.75 -6.37 -2.20
CA ALA A 24 3.04 -5.61 -1.19
C ALA A 24 3.69 -4.24 -0.97
N ILE A 25 5.02 -4.21 -0.93
CA ILE A 25 5.77 -2.96 -0.81
C ILE A 25 5.48 -2.04 -2.00
N ALA A 26 5.47 -2.60 -3.21
CA ALA A 26 5.18 -1.85 -4.43
C ALA A 26 3.76 -1.28 -4.41
N VAL A 27 2.77 -2.06 -3.98
CA VAL A 27 1.38 -1.58 -3.86
C VAL A 27 1.29 -0.43 -2.87
N PHE A 28 1.94 -0.56 -1.71
CA PHE A 28 1.94 0.51 -0.70
C PHE A 28 2.53 1.81 -1.26
N PHE A 29 3.71 1.73 -1.89
CA PHE A 29 4.34 2.92 -2.48
C PHE A 29 3.53 3.49 -3.63
N TYR A 30 2.88 2.64 -4.42
CA TYR A 30 2.02 3.11 -5.51
C TYR A 30 0.86 3.95 -4.97
N VAL A 31 0.15 3.42 -3.96
CA VAL A 31 -0.98 4.14 -3.36
C VAL A 31 -0.50 5.45 -2.72
N GLY A 32 0.62 5.44 -2.04
CA GLY A 32 1.18 6.67 -1.45
C GLY A 32 1.58 7.71 -2.47
N THR A 33 2.13 7.27 -3.60
CA THR A 33 2.63 8.17 -4.64
C THR A 33 1.48 8.76 -5.47
N TYR A 34 0.53 7.92 -5.89
CA TYR A 34 -0.50 8.32 -6.85
C TYR A 34 -1.89 8.51 -6.23
N GLY A 35 -2.12 8.05 -5.02
CA GLY A 35 -3.41 8.11 -4.37
C GLY A 35 -3.41 8.69 -2.97
N TYR A 36 -2.44 9.54 -2.66
CA TYR A 36 -2.27 10.07 -1.29
C TYR A 36 -3.52 10.77 -0.77
N ASN A 37 -4.16 11.60 -1.61
CA ASN A 37 -5.35 12.37 -1.20
C ASN A 37 -6.66 11.67 -1.54
N ASP A 38 -6.81 11.24 -2.80
CA ASP A 38 -8.10 10.77 -3.33
C ASP A 38 -8.16 9.27 -3.52
N GLY A 39 -7.07 8.56 -3.27
CA GLY A 39 -6.97 7.13 -3.55
C GLY A 39 -6.74 6.83 -5.01
N VAL A 40 -6.59 5.55 -5.31
CA VAL A 40 -6.44 5.05 -6.68
C VAL A 40 -7.39 3.88 -6.90
N LEU A 41 -7.81 3.68 -8.14
CA LEU A 41 -8.60 2.51 -8.51
C LEU A 41 -7.75 1.24 -8.42
N MET A 42 -8.33 0.14 -7.94
CA MET A 42 -7.64 -1.14 -7.93
C MET A 42 -7.22 -1.57 -9.33
N GLN A 43 -8.04 -1.27 -10.34
CA GLN A 43 -7.71 -1.53 -11.74
C GLN A 43 -6.47 -0.77 -12.21
N GLN A 44 -6.28 0.44 -11.71
CA GLN A 44 -5.12 1.26 -12.02
C GLN A 44 -3.83 0.61 -11.48
N ILE A 45 -3.89 0.07 -10.26
CA ILE A 45 -2.76 -0.66 -9.67
C ILE A 45 -2.42 -1.88 -10.52
N GLN A 46 -3.45 -2.64 -10.93
CA GLN A 46 -3.27 -3.81 -11.80
C GLN A 46 -2.51 -3.46 -13.07
N LYS A 47 -2.96 -2.41 -13.74
CA LYS A 47 -2.38 -1.98 -15.01
C LYS A 47 -0.94 -1.51 -14.85
N ASP A 48 -0.72 -0.60 -13.90
CA ASP A 48 0.58 0.08 -13.79
C ASP A 48 1.66 -0.80 -13.18
N LEU A 49 1.29 -1.75 -12.32
CA LEU A 49 2.24 -2.69 -11.74
C LEU A 49 2.26 -4.04 -12.45
N SER A 50 1.48 -4.19 -13.52
CA SER A 50 1.37 -5.45 -14.28
C SER A 50 1.03 -6.63 -13.38
N LEU A 51 0.08 -6.44 -12.47
CA LEU A 51 -0.41 -7.47 -11.57
C LEU A 51 -1.83 -7.87 -11.93
N GLY A 52 -2.17 -9.14 -11.69
CA GLY A 52 -3.55 -9.60 -11.84
C GLY A 52 -4.45 -9.09 -10.74
N GLN A 53 -5.75 -9.20 -10.97
CA GLN A 53 -6.77 -8.77 -10.00
C GLN A 53 -6.60 -9.46 -8.65
N SER A 54 -6.39 -10.77 -8.65
CA SER A 54 -6.20 -11.56 -7.41
C SER A 54 -4.98 -11.11 -6.63
N SER A 55 -3.88 -10.81 -7.33
CA SER A 55 -2.64 -10.37 -6.69
C SER A 55 -2.81 -9.00 -6.04
N VAL A 56 -3.47 -8.06 -6.72
CA VAL A 56 -3.72 -6.73 -6.16
C VAL A 56 -4.63 -6.84 -4.95
N SER A 57 -5.74 -7.59 -5.05
CA SER A 57 -6.66 -7.78 -3.93
C SER A 57 -5.95 -8.37 -2.72
N ARG A 58 -5.17 -9.43 -2.94
CA ARG A 58 -4.42 -10.08 -1.84
C ARG A 58 -3.47 -9.10 -1.15
N ASN A 59 -2.71 -8.33 -1.91
CA ASN A 59 -1.75 -7.39 -1.36
C ASN A 59 -2.44 -6.21 -0.66
N VAL A 60 -3.53 -5.70 -1.22
CA VAL A 60 -4.31 -4.62 -0.60
C VAL A 60 -4.88 -5.07 0.75
N TYR A 61 -5.52 -6.24 0.78
CA TYR A 61 -6.11 -6.74 2.03
C TYR A 61 -5.06 -7.12 3.06
N LYS A 62 -3.90 -7.57 2.64
CA LYS A 62 -2.77 -7.83 3.55
C LYS A 62 -2.32 -6.56 4.27
N LEU A 63 -2.36 -5.42 3.58
CA LEU A 63 -1.95 -4.12 4.09
C LEU A 63 -3.09 -3.33 4.73
N ALA A 64 -4.32 -3.85 4.67
CA ALA A 64 -5.50 -3.12 5.10
C ALA A 64 -5.62 -3.02 6.63
N ASP A 65 -6.49 -2.12 7.05
CA ASP A 65 -6.81 -1.92 8.46
C ASP A 65 -7.73 -3.02 9.01
N ILE A 66 -8.44 -3.76 8.13
CA ILE A 66 -9.31 -4.88 8.52
C ILE A 66 -8.81 -6.16 7.85
N ASN A 67 -8.57 -7.19 8.63
CA ASN A 67 -8.11 -8.48 8.16
C ASN A 67 -9.20 -9.54 8.35
N ARG A 68 -9.51 -10.33 7.28
CA ARG A 68 -10.51 -11.40 7.29
C ARG A 68 -10.26 -12.44 8.36
N HIS A 69 -9.00 -12.68 8.72
CA HIS A 69 -8.61 -13.76 9.64
C HIS A 69 -8.43 -13.28 11.07
N LYS A 70 -8.88 -12.07 11.37
CA LYS A 70 -8.74 -11.45 12.70
C LYS A 70 -7.30 -11.43 13.21
N LYS A 71 -6.32 -11.52 12.32
CA LYS A 71 -4.90 -11.36 12.66
C LYS A 71 -4.63 -9.86 12.80
N LYS A 72 -3.57 -9.53 13.54
CA LYS A 72 -3.14 -8.14 13.70
C LYS A 72 -2.97 -7.50 12.32
N ALA A 73 -3.81 -6.55 12.00
CA ALA A 73 -3.77 -5.85 10.73
C ALA A 73 -2.59 -4.89 10.67
N ILE A 74 -1.94 -4.80 9.52
CA ILE A 74 -0.87 -3.83 9.29
C ILE A 74 -1.44 -2.41 9.34
N GLY A 75 -2.61 -2.21 8.73
CA GLY A 75 -3.37 -0.98 8.90
C GLY A 75 -2.90 0.20 8.06
N PHE A 76 -2.20 -0.04 6.95
CA PHE A 76 -1.70 1.04 6.09
C PHE A 76 -2.73 1.54 5.08
N LEU A 77 -3.63 0.67 4.63
CA LEU A 77 -4.56 0.94 3.54
C LEU A 77 -6.00 0.72 3.99
N TYR A 78 -6.92 1.36 3.28
CA TYR A 78 -8.34 1.03 3.35
C TYR A 78 -8.94 1.10 1.94
N THR A 79 -10.05 0.38 1.76
CA THR A 79 -10.77 0.35 0.49
C THR A 79 -12.11 1.02 0.64
N PHE A 80 -12.60 1.59 -0.46
CA PHE A 80 -13.93 2.19 -0.51
C PHE A 80 -14.45 2.14 -1.94
N ASP A 81 -15.77 2.28 -2.08
CA ASP A 81 -16.39 2.31 -3.41
C ASP A 81 -16.12 3.65 -4.07
N ASP A 82 -15.79 3.62 -5.37
CA ASP A 82 -15.61 4.84 -6.15
C ASP A 82 -16.94 5.62 -6.19
N PRO A 83 -16.96 6.88 -5.73
CA PRO A 83 -18.19 7.68 -5.78
C PRO A 83 -18.78 7.88 -7.17
N MET A 84 -17.91 7.83 -8.20
CA MET A 84 -18.33 8.03 -9.59
C MET A 84 -18.85 6.75 -10.24
N GLU A 85 -18.38 5.60 -9.78
CA GLU A 85 -18.78 4.29 -10.31
C GLU A 85 -18.65 3.25 -9.20
N ARG A 86 -19.77 2.95 -8.53
CA ARG A 86 -19.79 2.10 -7.33
C ARG A 86 -19.29 0.68 -7.53
N ARG A 87 -19.25 0.20 -8.77
CA ARG A 87 -18.71 -1.14 -9.08
C ARG A 87 -17.21 -1.21 -8.93
N ARG A 88 -16.55 -0.06 -8.89
CA ARG A 88 -15.10 0.03 -8.79
C ARG A 88 -14.68 0.25 -7.36
N LYS A 89 -13.59 -0.41 -6.98
CA LYS A 89 -12.97 -0.20 -5.67
C LYS A 89 -11.79 0.74 -5.78
N LYS A 90 -11.71 1.67 -4.83
CA LYS A 90 -10.56 2.54 -4.66
C LYS A 90 -9.82 2.17 -3.39
N VAL A 91 -8.54 2.51 -3.36
CA VAL A 91 -7.63 2.25 -2.24
C VAL A 91 -6.97 3.55 -1.84
N SER A 92 -6.89 3.82 -0.54
CA SER A 92 -6.18 4.99 -0.03
C SER A 92 -5.41 4.64 1.23
N LEU A 93 -4.55 5.55 1.67
CA LEU A 93 -3.77 5.39 2.89
C LEU A 93 -4.63 5.75 4.11
N THR A 94 -4.54 4.95 5.16
CA THR A 94 -5.02 5.33 6.49
C THR A 94 -4.12 6.43 7.06
N SER A 95 -4.52 7.02 8.19
CA SER A 95 -3.65 7.97 8.91
C SER A 95 -2.31 7.33 9.27
N LYS A 96 -2.32 6.07 9.72
CA LYS A 96 -1.10 5.31 10.00
C LYS A 96 -0.26 5.13 8.73
N GLY A 97 -0.92 4.75 7.62
CA GLY A 97 -0.24 4.58 6.34
C GLY A 97 0.41 5.86 5.85
N LYS A 98 -0.25 6.99 6.04
CA LYS A 98 0.32 8.29 5.67
C LYS A 98 1.58 8.62 6.48
N ARG A 99 1.53 8.39 7.79
CA ARG A 99 2.70 8.64 8.66
C ARG A 99 3.89 7.78 8.24
N VAL A 100 3.65 6.50 8.00
CA VAL A 100 4.71 5.57 7.57
C VAL A 100 5.23 5.95 6.20
N PHE A 101 4.32 6.23 5.25
CA PHE A 101 4.72 6.64 3.90
C PHE A 101 5.60 7.89 3.92
N ASN A 102 5.22 8.89 4.70
CA ASN A 102 5.97 10.14 4.78
C ASN A 102 7.37 9.92 5.40
N SER A 103 7.47 9.06 6.42
CA SER A 103 8.77 8.69 6.99
C SER A 103 9.68 8.03 5.95
N LEU A 104 9.12 7.12 5.14
CA LEU A 104 9.89 6.43 4.11
C LEU A 104 10.27 7.38 2.97
N LYS A 105 9.37 8.28 2.62
CA LYS A 105 9.62 9.31 1.60
C LYS A 105 10.80 10.18 1.99
N ASP A 106 10.89 10.57 3.25
CA ASP A 106 12.01 11.39 3.76
C ASP A 106 13.33 10.63 3.64
N LEU A 107 13.33 9.33 3.89
CA LEU A 107 14.52 8.49 3.70
C LEU A 107 14.92 8.39 2.22
N ALA A 108 13.98 8.51 1.31
CA ALA A 108 14.23 8.42 -0.13
C ALA A 108 14.75 9.72 -0.73
N SER A 109 14.67 10.81 -0.01
CA SER A 109 15.09 12.14 -0.47
C SER A 109 16.60 12.30 -0.52
#